data_fd5749b4404123d46d5a734e80b7b078
#
_entry.id   fd5749b4404123d46d5a734e80b7b078
#
_cell.length_a   1.000
_cell.length_b   1.000
_cell.length_c   1.000
_cell.angle_alpha   90.00
_cell.angle_beta   90.00
_cell.angle_gamma   90.00
#
_symmetry.space_group_name_H-M   'P 1'
#
loop_
_entity.id
_entity.type
_entity.pdbx_description
1 polymer ?
#
loop_
_entity_poly.entity_id
_entity_poly.type
_entity_poly.pdbx_seq_one_letter_code
_entity_poly.pdbx_strand_id
1 'polypeptide(L)'
;DTTELLTHQLQPLFNFNIDDYVDIAVLEAVKIYHTNISPRRSYDPTFIRVNPNIHKMETKIHYLENVPQPDQRTNEWYYFRHKYLTASSIWKAFGSQSSQNELIYNKCQPIDVEKYKVVNTESPMHWGQKYEDVSIDWYNKTYKTSVSEFGCIPHRNIPYLAASPDGINTDKTSNLYGRMVE
;
A
#
# COMPACT_ATOMS: atom_id res chain seq x y z
N ASP A 1 22.86 -7.33 -9.22
CA ASP A 1 22.34 -5.96 -9.34
C ASP A 1 22.04 -5.68 -10.82
N THR A 2 20.92 -4.95 -11.10
CA THR A 2 20.47 -4.69 -12.47
C THR A 2 21.51 -3.86 -13.25
N THR A 3 22.17 -2.93 -12.58
CA THR A 3 23.23 -2.09 -13.14
C THR A 3 24.44 -2.94 -13.55
N GLU A 4 24.88 -3.83 -12.68
CA GLU A 4 26.00 -4.74 -12.96
C GLU A 4 25.70 -5.66 -14.17
N LEU A 5 24.46 -6.16 -14.25
CA LEU A 5 24.05 -7.03 -15.37
C LEU A 5 24.04 -6.28 -16.69
N LEU A 6 23.54 -5.05 -16.72
CA LEU A 6 23.55 -4.20 -17.90
C LEU A 6 24.96 -3.80 -18.32
N THR A 7 25.80 -3.44 -17.37
CA THR A 7 27.21 -3.10 -17.62
C THR A 7 27.95 -4.28 -18.23
N HIS A 8 27.78 -5.47 -17.64
CA HIS A 8 28.43 -6.69 -18.17
C HIS A 8 27.99 -7.05 -19.59
N GLN A 9 26.73 -6.79 -19.95
CA GLN A 9 26.20 -7.07 -21.29
C GLN A 9 26.63 -6.02 -22.32
N LEU A 10 26.75 -4.76 -21.93
CA LEU A 10 27.00 -3.65 -22.84
C LEU A 10 28.49 -3.35 -22.99
N GLN A 11 29.33 -3.59 -21.98
CA GLN A 11 30.77 -3.31 -22.00
C GLN A 11 31.50 -3.84 -23.23
N PRO A 12 31.23 -5.07 -23.73
CA PRO A 12 31.87 -5.57 -24.95
C PRO A 12 31.53 -4.80 -26.21
N LEU A 13 30.44 -4.03 -26.20
CA LEU A 13 29.98 -3.27 -27.38
C LEU A 13 30.61 -1.88 -27.46
N PHE A 14 31.26 -1.42 -26.40
CA PHE A 14 31.80 -0.06 -26.31
C PHE A 14 33.24 -0.06 -25.77
N ASN A 15 34.11 0.75 -26.38
CA ASN A 15 35.52 0.89 -25.99
C ASN A 15 35.75 1.95 -24.88
N PHE A 16 34.78 2.23 -24.03
CA PHE A 16 34.89 3.20 -22.92
C PHE A 16 34.20 2.67 -21.67
N ASN A 17 34.51 3.24 -20.53
CA ASN A 17 33.85 2.85 -19.27
C ASN A 17 32.36 3.26 -19.32
N ILE A 18 31.51 2.26 -19.27
CA ILE A 18 30.06 2.38 -19.41
C ILE A 18 29.37 2.65 -18.07
N ASP A 19 30.02 2.37 -16.95
CA ASP A 19 29.38 2.38 -15.64
C ASP A 19 28.62 3.68 -15.36
N ASP A 20 29.28 4.83 -15.56
CA ASP A 20 28.66 6.14 -15.34
C ASP A 20 27.46 6.40 -16.27
N TYR A 21 27.53 5.93 -17.50
CA TYR A 21 26.44 6.09 -18.47
C TYR A 21 25.28 5.15 -18.18
N VAL A 22 25.56 3.92 -17.73
CA VAL A 22 24.54 2.97 -17.33
C VAL A 22 23.77 3.48 -16.10
N ASP A 23 24.45 4.04 -15.12
CA ASP A 23 23.81 4.63 -13.95
C ASP A 23 22.92 5.82 -14.34
N ILE A 24 23.40 6.70 -15.20
CA ILE A 24 22.61 7.83 -15.70
C ILE A 24 21.39 7.31 -16.49
N ALA A 25 21.58 6.32 -17.38
CA ALA A 25 20.50 5.76 -18.17
C ALA A 25 19.44 5.04 -17.30
N VAL A 26 19.88 4.33 -16.27
CA VAL A 26 18.98 3.69 -15.29
C VAL A 26 18.20 4.75 -14.51
N LEU A 27 18.85 5.81 -14.04
CA LEU A 27 18.19 6.91 -13.33
C LEU A 27 17.16 7.62 -14.22
N GLU A 28 17.49 7.89 -15.48
CA GLU A 28 16.55 8.50 -16.42
C GLU A 28 15.38 7.56 -16.75
N ALA A 29 15.63 6.26 -16.96
CA ALA A 29 14.58 5.27 -17.16
C ALA A 29 13.63 5.19 -15.95
N VAL A 30 14.18 5.22 -14.73
CA VAL A 30 13.40 5.25 -13.49
C VAL A 30 12.57 6.54 -13.41
N LYS A 31 13.13 7.70 -13.73
CA LYS A 31 12.39 8.97 -13.78
C LYS A 31 11.26 8.94 -14.80
N ILE A 32 11.53 8.45 -16.01
CA ILE A 32 10.52 8.30 -17.08
C ILE A 32 9.39 7.35 -16.62
N TYR A 33 9.75 6.22 -16.02
CA TYR A 33 8.78 5.28 -15.46
C TYR A 33 7.90 5.95 -14.41
N HIS A 34 8.49 6.62 -13.42
CA HIS A 34 7.75 7.29 -12.37
C HIS A 34 6.89 8.46 -12.88
N THR A 35 7.36 9.17 -13.89
CA THR A 35 6.63 10.32 -14.44
C THR A 35 5.47 9.91 -15.35
N ASN A 36 5.65 8.87 -16.16
CA ASN A 36 4.71 8.54 -17.25
C ASN A 36 3.89 7.27 -17.00
N ILE A 37 4.43 6.30 -16.26
CA ILE A 37 3.84 4.96 -16.10
C ILE A 37 3.32 4.76 -14.67
N SER A 38 4.06 5.26 -13.67
CA SER A 38 3.62 5.17 -12.27
C SER A 38 2.34 5.99 -12.06
N PRO A 39 1.37 5.49 -11.30
CA PRO A 39 0.20 6.27 -10.95
C PRO A 39 0.62 7.59 -10.32
N ARG A 40 0.12 8.72 -10.83
CA ARG A 40 0.44 10.09 -10.38
C ARG A 40 0.30 10.30 -8.86
N ARG A 41 -0.35 9.37 -8.16
CA ARG A 41 -0.49 9.39 -6.70
C ARG A 41 0.81 9.25 -5.92
N SER A 42 1.86 8.66 -6.52
CA SER A 42 3.03 8.22 -5.75
C SER A 42 4.20 9.20 -5.79
N TYR A 43 4.35 10.04 -6.84
CA TYR A 43 5.64 10.69 -7.09
C TYR A 43 5.61 12.07 -7.72
N ASP A 44 4.46 12.74 -7.81
CA ASP A 44 4.46 14.13 -8.26
C ASP A 44 4.65 15.07 -7.06
N PRO A 45 5.88 15.56 -6.80
CA PRO A 45 6.10 16.52 -5.72
C PRO A 45 5.40 17.87 -5.97
N THR A 46 4.97 18.11 -7.21
CA THR A 46 4.21 19.30 -7.60
C THR A 46 2.70 19.07 -7.51
N PHE A 47 2.26 17.84 -7.26
CA PHE A 47 0.87 17.54 -7.02
C PHE A 47 0.44 18.11 -5.66
N ILE A 48 0.29 19.42 -5.63
CA ILE A 48 -0.45 20.08 -4.57
C ILE A 48 -1.88 19.57 -4.72
N ARG A 49 -2.25 18.64 -3.85
CA ARG A 49 -3.63 18.22 -3.71
C ARG A 49 -4.41 19.51 -3.44
N VAL A 50 -5.16 19.98 -4.43
CA VAL A 50 -6.14 21.05 -4.19
C VAL A 50 -6.94 20.58 -2.99
N ASN A 51 -6.81 21.29 -1.89
CA ASN A 51 -7.30 20.87 -0.58
C ASN A 51 -8.79 20.54 -0.75
N PRO A 52 -9.17 19.23 -0.72
CA PRO A 52 -10.58 18.92 -0.83
C PRO A 52 -11.21 19.62 0.35
N ASN A 53 -12.32 20.32 0.13
CA ASN A 53 -13.05 21.05 1.13
C ASN A 53 -12.88 20.39 2.51
N ILE A 54 -12.15 21.05 3.42
CA ILE A 54 -11.75 20.51 4.73
C ILE A 54 -12.95 19.89 5.44
N HIS A 55 -14.12 20.55 5.43
CA HIS A 55 -15.34 20.03 6.01
C HIS A 55 -15.79 18.69 5.41
N LYS A 56 -15.61 18.50 4.10
CA LYS A 56 -15.92 17.22 3.45
C LYS A 56 -14.96 16.13 3.89
N MET A 57 -13.70 16.47 4.12
CA MET A 57 -12.70 15.52 4.62
C MET A 57 -12.95 15.20 6.10
N GLU A 58 -13.24 16.20 6.92
CA GLU A 58 -13.60 16.00 8.32
C GLU A 58 -14.81 15.08 8.48
N THR A 59 -15.86 15.32 7.69
CA THR A 59 -17.05 14.46 7.67
C THR A 59 -16.70 13.02 7.30
N LYS A 60 -15.80 12.82 6.34
CA LYS A 60 -15.34 11.48 5.95
C LYS A 60 -14.53 10.80 7.04
N ILE A 61 -13.56 11.49 7.63
CA ILE A 61 -12.72 10.93 8.69
C ILE A 61 -13.58 10.58 9.88
N HIS A 62 -14.43 11.49 10.33
CA HIS A 62 -15.37 11.24 11.42
C HIS A 62 -16.28 10.03 11.13
N TYR A 63 -16.77 9.90 9.90
CA TYR A 63 -17.52 8.70 9.51
C TYR A 63 -16.65 7.44 9.64
N LEU A 64 -15.40 7.45 9.17
CA LEU A 64 -14.50 6.29 9.24
C LEU A 64 -14.15 5.90 10.68
N GLU A 65 -13.96 6.88 11.55
CA GLU A 65 -13.70 6.66 12.99
C GLU A 65 -14.88 6.00 13.71
N ASN A 66 -16.12 6.22 13.22
CA ASN A 66 -17.33 5.67 13.81
C ASN A 66 -17.85 4.39 13.14
N VAL A 67 -17.26 3.97 12.04
CA VAL A 67 -17.61 2.68 11.42
C VAL A 67 -17.08 1.55 12.29
N PRO A 68 -17.91 0.54 12.63
CA PRO A 68 -17.43 -0.63 13.35
C PRO A 68 -16.30 -1.31 12.58
N GLN A 69 -15.14 -1.36 13.18
CA GLN A 69 -13.92 -1.93 12.62
C GLN A 69 -13.10 -2.58 13.71
N PRO A 70 -12.90 -3.90 13.66
CA PRO A 70 -12.05 -4.58 14.63
C PRO A 70 -10.59 -4.14 14.46
N ASP A 71 -9.88 -4.08 15.58
CA ASP A 71 -8.45 -3.79 15.61
C ASP A 71 -7.68 -4.79 14.74
N GLN A 72 -6.69 -4.30 14.01
CA GLN A 72 -5.91 -5.11 13.09
C GLN A 72 -5.27 -6.31 13.81
N ARG A 73 -5.15 -7.42 13.09
CA ARG A 73 -4.47 -8.65 13.54
C ARG A 73 -5.15 -9.37 14.71
N THR A 74 -6.33 -8.94 15.14
CA THR A 74 -7.17 -9.69 16.09
C THR A 74 -7.94 -10.81 15.37
N ASN A 75 -8.42 -11.80 16.12
CA ASN A 75 -9.28 -12.85 15.54
C ASN A 75 -10.52 -12.24 14.91
N GLU A 76 -11.13 -11.26 15.56
CA GLU A 76 -12.30 -10.51 15.09
C GLU A 76 -12.02 -9.85 13.74
N TRP A 77 -10.84 -9.27 13.58
CA TRP A 77 -10.41 -8.63 12.34
C TRP A 77 -10.26 -9.65 11.19
N TYR A 78 -9.69 -10.84 11.46
CA TYR A 78 -9.59 -11.90 10.45
C TYR A 78 -10.97 -12.39 10.02
N TYR A 79 -11.88 -12.63 10.98
CA TYR A 79 -13.27 -13.02 10.68
C TYR A 79 -13.99 -11.93 9.91
N PHE A 80 -13.81 -10.67 10.28
CA PHE A 80 -14.42 -9.53 9.63
C PHE A 80 -13.94 -9.41 8.18
N ARG A 81 -12.62 -9.40 7.94
CA ARG A 81 -12.03 -9.35 6.59
C ARG A 81 -12.45 -10.53 5.71
N HIS A 82 -12.67 -11.68 6.29
CA HIS A 82 -13.07 -12.87 5.53
C HIS A 82 -14.40 -12.68 4.80
N LYS A 83 -15.30 -11.88 5.37
CA LYS A 83 -16.62 -11.56 4.79
C LYS A 83 -16.55 -10.65 3.56
N TYR A 84 -15.42 -9.98 3.33
CA TYR A 84 -15.26 -8.98 2.28
C TYR A 84 -14.21 -9.37 1.25
N LEU A 85 -14.38 -8.87 0.02
CA LEU A 85 -13.28 -8.77 -0.92
C LEU A 85 -12.42 -7.58 -0.50
N THR A 86 -11.22 -7.84 -0.05
CA THR A 86 -10.33 -6.80 0.44
C THR A 86 -9.49 -6.20 -0.69
N ALA A 87 -9.03 -4.96 -0.53
CA ALA A 87 -8.17 -4.28 -1.51
C ALA A 87 -6.97 -5.15 -1.92
N SER A 88 -6.37 -5.87 -0.96
CA SER A 88 -5.24 -6.78 -1.20
C SER A 88 -5.58 -8.05 -2.01
N SER A 89 -6.85 -8.43 -2.12
CA SER A 89 -7.28 -9.67 -2.80
C SER A 89 -8.14 -9.44 -4.03
N ILE A 90 -8.74 -8.26 -4.19
CA ILE A 90 -9.70 -7.97 -5.27
C ILE A 90 -9.11 -8.12 -6.67
N TRP A 91 -7.81 -7.91 -6.84
CA TRP A 91 -7.12 -8.08 -8.11
C TRP A 91 -7.29 -9.49 -8.69
N LYS A 92 -7.45 -10.51 -7.82
CA LYS A 92 -7.69 -11.90 -8.23
C LYS A 92 -8.99 -12.07 -9.01
N ALA A 93 -9.99 -11.21 -8.75
CA ALA A 93 -11.28 -11.22 -9.47
C ALA A 93 -11.13 -10.83 -10.95
N PHE A 94 -10.06 -10.09 -11.28
CA PHE A 94 -9.74 -9.65 -12.64
C PHE A 94 -8.57 -10.45 -13.26
N GLY A 95 -8.05 -11.44 -12.52
CA GLY A 95 -6.95 -12.28 -12.95
C GLY A 95 -7.40 -13.48 -13.79
N SER A 96 -6.52 -14.47 -13.91
CA SER A 96 -6.82 -15.72 -14.61
C SER A 96 -7.96 -16.51 -13.94
N GLN A 97 -8.56 -17.44 -14.68
CA GLN A 97 -9.59 -18.34 -14.12
C GLN A 97 -9.10 -19.05 -12.86
N SER A 98 -7.82 -19.44 -12.80
CA SER A 98 -7.21 -20.05 -11.62
C SER A 98 -7.22 -19.10 -10.42
N SER A 99 -6.85 -17.81 -10.63
CA SER A 99 -6.88 -16.79 -9.57
C SER A 99 -8.30 -16.51 -9.07
N GLN A 100 -9.27 -16.48 -9.99
CA GLN A 100 -10.69 -16.33 -9.64
C GLN A 100 -11.19 -17.51 -8.82
N ASN A 101 -10.89 -18.73 -9.24
CA ASN A 101 -11.26 -19.95 -8.53
C ASN A 101 -10.63 -20.01 -7.14
N GLU A 102 -9.36 -19.64 -7.01
CA GLU A 102 -8.68 -19.53 -5.72
C GLU A 102 -9.37 -18.52 -4.79
N LEU A 103 -9.75 -17.36 -5.32
CA LEU A 103 -10.45 -16.34 -4.55
C LEU A 103 -11.80 -16.85 -4.03
N ILE A 104 -12.58 -17.47 -4.92
CA ILE A 104 -13.90 -18.06 -4.56
C ILE A 104 -13.71 -19.16 -3.52
N TYR A 105 -12.77 -20.07 -3.76
CA TYR A 105 -12.49 -21.17 -2.82
C TYR A 105 -12.14 -20.63 -1.44
N ASN A 106 -11.21 -19.67 -1.36
CA ASN A 106 -10.79 -19.09 -0.10
C ASN A 106 -11.92 -18.36 0.65
N LYS A 107 -12.89 -17.79 -0.07
CA LYS A 107 -14.04 -17.10 0.55
C LYS A 107 -15.16 -18.05 0.95
N CYS A 108 -15.27 -19.20 0.33
CA CYS A 108 -16.29 -20.22 0.65
C CYS A 108 -15.86 -21.19 1.76
N GLN A 109 -14.55 -21.30 2.04
CA GLN A 109 -14.07 -22.15 3.14
C GLN A 109 -14.22 -21.43 4.48
N PRO A 110 -14.48 -22.18 5.56
CA PRO A 110 -14.36 -21.65 6.91
C PRO A 110 -12.96 -21.05 7.15
N ILE A 111 -12.92 -19.91 7.80
CA ILE A 111 -11.63 -19.29 8.11
C ILE A 111 -10.93 -20.08 9.24
N ASP A 112 -9.69 -20.41 8.99
CA ASP A 112 -8.78 -20.93 10.01
C ASP A 112 -7.85 -19.80 10.47
N VAL A 113 -8.19 -19.23 11.63
CA VAL A 113 -7.40 -18.12 12.21
C VAL A 113 -6.08 -18.59 12.81
N GLU A 114 -5.94 -19.88 13.14
CA GLU A 114 -4.71 -20.41 13.75
C GLU A 114 -3.52 -20.33 12.79
N LYS A 115 -3.77 -20.46 11.49
CA LYS A 115 -2.71 -20.32 10.48
C LYS A 115 -2.06 -18.93 10.46
N TYR A 116 -2.76 -17.89 10.93
CA TYR A 116 -2.21 -16.53 10.99
C TYR A 116 -1.38 -16.28 12.26
N LYS A 117 -1.42 -17.19 13.22
CA LYS A 117 -0.58 -17.12 14.42
C LYS A 117 0.82 -17.65 14.18
N VAL A 118 1.01 -18.43 13.13
CA VAL A 118 2.34 -18.95 12.75
C VAL A 118 3.13 -17.84 12.07
N VAL A 119 4.14 -17.35 12.78
CA VAL A 119 5.00 -16.25 12.28
C VAL A 119 6.19 -16.86 11.52
N ASN A 120 6.26 -16.62 10.22
CA ASN A 120 7.47 -16.90 9.43
C ASN A 120 8.37 -15.66 9.45
N THR A 121 9.39 -15.69 10.31
CA THR A 121 10.33 -14.57 10.52
C THR A 121 11.22 -14.28 9.32
N GLU A 122 11.31 -15.19 8.35
CA GLU A 122 12.08 -15.00 7.11
C GLU A 122 11.25 -14.40 5.97
N SER A 123 9.93 -14.27 6.17
CA SER A 123 9.05 -13.73 5.13
C SER A 123 9.15 -12.20 4.99
N PRO A 124 9.06 -11.66 3.77
CA PRO A 124 8.98 -10.20 3.57
C PRO A 124 7.83 -9.55 4.35
N MET A 125 6.72 -10.26 4.52
CA MET A 125 5.57 -9.77 5.30
C MET A 125 5.90 -9.57 6.77
N HIS A 126 6.69 -10.46 7.37
CA HIS A 126 7.15 -10.30 8.76
C HIS A 126 7.99 -9.02 8.92
N TRP A 127 8.91 -8.79 8.00
CA TRP A 127 9.76 -7.60 8.04
C TRP A 127 8.96 -6.32 7.79
N GLY A 128 8.00 -6.33 6.88
CA GLY A 128 7.06 -5.23 6.67
C GLY A 128 6.33 -4.87 7.96
N GLN A 129 5.71 -5.85 8.60
CA GLN A 129 5.01 -5.65 9.87
C GLN A 129 5.92 -5.17 11.01
N LYS A 130 7.14 -5.71 11.10
CA LYS A 130 8.09 -5.34 12.16
C LYS A 130 8.51 -3.87 12.09
N TYR A 131 8.62 -3.33 10.90
CA TYR A 131 9.09 -1.94 10.68
C TYR A 131 7.96 -0.96 10.36
N GLU A 132 6.71 -1.39 10.36
CA GLU A 132 5.54 -0.57 10.05
C GLU A 132 5.46 0.66 10.97
N ASP A 133 5.49 0.44 12.29
CA ASP A 133 5.43 1.53 13.29
C ASP A 133 6.59 2.52 13.13
N VAL A 134 7.79 1.99 12.90
CA VAL A 134 9.00 2.83 12.69
C VAL A 134 8.87 3.64 11.41
N SER A 135 8.31 3.06 10.36
CA SER A 135 8.09 3.73 9.08
C SER A 135 7.03 4.82 9.19
N ILE A 136 5.94 4.56 9.92
CA ILE A 136 4.89 5.55 10.20
C ILE A 136 5.43 6.69 11.06
N ASP A 137 6.23 6.39 12.09
CA ASP A 137 6.85 7.42 12.93
C ASP A 137 7.83 8.30 12.14
N TRP A 138 8.64 7.68 11.30
CA TRP A 138 9.52 8.43 10.37
C TRP A 138 8.72 9.29 9.39
N TYR A 139 7.64 8.75 8.83
CA TYR A 139 6.74 9.47 7.93
C TYR A 139 6.12 10.69 8.64
N ASN A 140 5.60 10.48 9.86
CA ASN A 140 5.00 11.55 10.66
C ASN A 140 6.00 12.68 10.94
N LYS A 141 7.23 12.35 11.32
CA LYS A 141 8.30 13.34 11.56
C LYS A 141 8.69 14.08 10.28
N THR A 142 8.83 13.36 9.17
CA THR A 142 9.30 13.93 7.90
C THR A 142 8.26 14.84 7.27
N TYR A 143 7.00 14.45 7.27
CA TYR A 143 5.93 15.17 6.58
C TYR A 143 5.04 16.00 7.50
N LYS A 144 5.36 16.05 8.80
CA LYS A 144 4.58 16.75 9.83
C LYS A 144 3.11 16.32 9.78
N THR A 145 2.90 15.03 9.94
CA THR A 145 1.58 14.39 9.93
C THR A 145 1.33 13.70 11.27
N SER A 146 0.08 13.32 11.51
CA SER A 146 -0.33 12.41 12.59
C SER A 146 -1.18 11.31 11.96
N VAL A 147 -0.54 10.20 11.64
CA VAL A 147 -1.21 9.04 11.06
C VAL A 147 -1.86 8.24 12.18
N SER A 148 -3.16 8.05 12.08
CA SER A 148 -3.94 7.20 12.98
C SER A 148 -4.21 5.85 12.31
N GLU A 149 -4.15 4.78 13.09
CA GLU A 149 -4.46 3.43 12.65
C GLU A 149 -5.97 3.26 12.42
N PHE A 150 -6.33 2.48 11.41
CA PHE A 150 -7.69 2.08 11.12
C PHE A 150 -7.74 0.57 10.90
N GLY A 151 -8.83 -0.04 11.27
CA GLY A 151 -9.08 -1.46 11.05
C GLY A 151 -9.51 -1.79 9.62
N CYS A 152 -10.36 -2.79 9.48
CA CYS A 152 -10.95 -3.13 8.17
C CYS A 152 -12.19 -2.28 7.92
N ILE A 153 -12.12 -1.36 6.97
CA ILE A 153 -13.17 -0.39 6.64
C ILE A 153 -14.01 -0.93 5.49
N PRO A 154 -15.31 -1.20 5.68
CA PRO A 154 -16.22 -1.56 4.62
C PRO A 154 -16.45 -0.39 3.66
N HIS A 155 -16.61 -0.70 2.36
CA HIS A 155 -16.94 0.31 1.38
C HIS A 155 -18.40 0.76 1.55
N ARG A 156 -18.63 2.07 1.57
CA ARG A 156 -19.95 2.65 1.88
C ARG A 156 -21.07 2.18 0.96
N ASN A 157 -20.79 2.07 -0.34
CA ASN A 157 -21.81 1.80 -1.37
C ASN A 157 -21.72 0.40 -1.96
N ILE A 158 -20.67 -0.35 -1.67
CA ILE A 158 -20.43 -1.69 -2.22
C ILE A 158 -20.24 -2.63 -1.04
N PRO A 159 -21.31 -3.37 -0.66
CA PRO A 159 -21.38 -4.06 0.63
C PRO A 159 -20.43 -5.25 0.76
N TYR A 160 -19.80 -5.68 -0.33
CA TYR A 160 -18.83 -6.79 -0.32
C TYR A 160 -17.38 -6.35 -0.44
N LEU A 161 -17.09 -5.04 -0.48
CA LEU A 161 -15.72 -4.51 -0.53
C LEU A 161 -15.28 -3.94 0.82
N ALA A 162 -14.01 -4.12 1.13
CA ALA A 162 -13.38 -3.47 2.28
C ALA A 162 -11.88 -3.23 2.02
N ALA A 163 -11.29 -2.35 2.83
CA ALA A 163 -9.86 -2.08 2.83
C ALA A 163 -9.35 -1.91 4.26
N SER A 164 -8.11 -2.30 4.51
CA SER A 164 -7.41 -2.03 5.77
C SER A 164 -6.16 -1.23 5.41
N PRO A 165 -6.21 0.11 5.43
CA PRO A 165 -5.01 0.92 5.25
C PRO A 165 -4.09 0.79 6.46
N ASP A 166 -2.79 1.00 6.29
CA ASP A 166 -1.85 1.06 7.42
C ASP A 166 -2.11 2.29 8.28
N GLY A 167 -2.68 3.35 7.70
CA GLY A 167 -3.18 4.47 8.46
C GLY A 167 -3.71 5.62 7.59
N ILE A 168 -4.31 6.59 8.27
CA ILE A 168 -4.81 7.83 7.64
C ILE A 168 -4.32 9.01 8.46
N ASN A 169 -3.78 10.03 7.80
CA ASN A 169 -3.38 11.26 8.48
C ASN A 169 -4.62 12.03 8.97
N THR A 170 -4.77 12.12 10.28
CA THR A 170 -5.88 12.79 10.98
C THR A 170 -5.52 14.18 11.51
N ASP A 171 -4.29 14.66 11.25
CA ASP A 171 -3.89 16.01 11.65
C ASP A 171 -4.54 17.06 10.74
N LYS A 172 -5.51 17.78 11.28
CA LYS A 172 -6.25 18.84 10.58
C LYS A 172 -5.38 20.03 10.17
N THR A 173 -4.24 20.22 10.83
CA THR A 173 -3.31 21.32 10.53
C THR A 173 -2.38 20.96 9.36
N SER A 174 -2.28 19.67 9.04
CA SER A 174 -1.43 19.19 7.96
C SER A 174 -2.07 19.42 6.59
N ASN A 175 -1.27 19.88 5.62
CA ASN A 175 -1.70 19.96 4.22
C ASN A 175 -1.97 18.57 3.59
N LEU A 176 -1.57 17.51 4.30
CA LEU A 176 -1.81 16.12 3.92
C LEU A 176 -2.99 15.49 4.70
N TYR A 177 -3.85 16.31 5.32
CA TYR A 177 -5.01 15.84 6.07
C TYR A 177 -5.88 14.88 5.24
N GLY A 178 -6.22 13.73 5.81
CA GLY A 178 -6.99 12.67 5.15
C GLY A 178 -6.22 11.85 4.12
N ARG A 179 -4.89 12.01 4.05
CA ARG A 179 -4.04 11.15 3.21
C ARG A 179 -3.92 9.76 3.85
N MET A 180 -4.21 8.75 3.05
CA MET A 180 -3.99 7.35 3.41
C MET A 180 -2.51 7.00 3.22
N VAL A 181 -1.98 6.19 4.12
CA VAL A 181 -0.63 5.62 4.10
C VAL A 181 -0.76 4.12 3.93
N GLU A 182 0.12 3.57 3.07
CA GLU A 182 0.21 2.14 2.73
C GLU A 182 1.67 1.78 2.46
#